data_921283167a0dec11cd733d5737b2ff83
#
_entry.id   921283167a0dec11cd733d5737b2ff83
#
_cell.length_a   1.000
_cell.length_b   1.000
_cell.length_c   1.000
_cell.angle_alpha   90.00
_cell.angle_beta   90.00
_cell.angle_gamma   90.00
#
_symmetry.space_group_name_H-M   'P 1'
#
loop_
_entity.id
_entity.type
_entity.pdbx_description
1 polymer ?
#
loop_
_entity_poly.entity_id
_entity_poly.type
_entity_poly.pdbx_seq_one_letter_code
_entity_poly.pdbx_strand_id
1 'polypeptide(L)'
;MTDLPATAWFCVKSRPRQEAVAERNLRSLGEVEVVLPRLRRTRRGHDKNKVVVEPLFPGYLFLRFDPAELTASVRGTRGVLHLVTQGGRAVEVAPKVIADLLALGPDATLSLLDEEPQVGGKVRIIRGIFAGSEGEVL
;
A
#
# COMPACT_ATOMS: atom_id res chain seq x y z
N MET A 1 12.19 29.19 12.84
CA MET A 1 12.03 28.41 11.63
C MET A 1 11.13 27.22 11.90
N THR A 2 10.27 27.00 11.01
CA THR A 2 9.36 25.89 11.16
C THR A 2 10.01 24.61 10.69
N ASP A 3 10.16 23.67 11.57
CA ASP A 3 10.72 22.39 11.20
C ASP A 3 9.59 21.50 10.73
N LEU A 4 9.33 21.56 9.43
CA LEU A 4 8.41 20.61 8.85
C LEU A 4 9.08 19.24 8.87
N PRO A 5 8.34 18.20 9.29
CA PRO A 5 8.92 16.87 9.29
C PRO A 5 9.39 16.50 7.89
N ALA A 6 10.56 15.93 7.80
CA ALA A 6 11.11 15.48 6.53
C ALA A 6 10.46 14.16 6.15
N THR A 7 9.13 14.16 6.01
CA THR A 7 8.38 12.96 5.70
C THR A 7 8.39 12.68 4.20
N ALA A 8 8.35 11.41 3.88
CA ALA A 8 8.24 10.94 2.52
C ALA A 8 7.47 9.61 2.53
N TRP A 9 7.01 9.20 1.36
CA TRP A 9 6.32 7.93 1.20
C TRP A 9 7.31 6.82 0.90
N PHE A 10 7.14 5.70 1.58
CA PHE A 10 7.95 4.51 1.41
C PHE A 10 7.06 3.29 1.27
N CYS A 11 7.63 2.23 0.74
CA CYS A 11 6.92 0.96 0.60
C CYS A 11 7.35 0.01 1.72
N VAL A 12 6.37 -0.63 2.34
CA VAL A 12 6.60 -1.56 3.44
C VAL A 12 6.14 -2.94 2.98
N LYS A 13 6.99 -3.95 3.19
CA LYS A 13 6.62 -5.34 2.96
C LYS A 13 6.06 -5.93 4.25
N SER A 14 4.85 -6.47 4.19
CA SER A 14 4.25 -7.15 5.34
C SER A 14 4.67 -8.61 5.37
N ARG A 15 4.48 -9.23 6.52
CA ARG A 15 4.54 -10.69 6.60
C ARG A 15 3.35 -11.27 5.85
N PRO A 16 3.44 -12.54 5.39
CA PRO A 16 2.37 -13.14 4.60
C PRO A 16 1.01 -13.00 5.26
N ARG A 17 0.05 -12.47 4.52
CA ARG A 17 -1.34 -12.28 4.95
C ARG A 17 -1.51 -11.37 6.17
N GLN A 18 -0.51 -10.57 6.50
CA GLN A 18 -0.57 -9.65 7.63
C GLN A 18 -0.63 -8.19 7.24
N GLU A 19 -1.11 -7.90 6.04
CA GLU A 19 -1.22 -6.51 5.58
C GLU A 19 -2.08 -5.66 6.53
N ALA A 20 -3.24 -6.18 6.93
CA ALA A 20 -4.13 -5.45 7.83
C ALA A 20 -3.55 -5.33 9.24
N VAL A 21 -2.82 -6.34 9.69
CA VAL A 21 -2.13 -6.28 10.99
C VAL A 21 -1.06 -5.21 10.97
N ALA A 22 -0.26 -5.18 9.90
CA ALA A 22 0.78 -4.17 9.72
C ALA A 22 0.16 -2.77 9.64
N GLU A 23 -0.91 -2.62 8.87
CA GLU A 23 -1.60 -1.33 8.75
C GLU A 23 -2.02 -0.78 10.10
N ARG A 24 -2.71 -1.60 10.89
CA ARG A 24 -3.21 -1.16 12.18
C ARG A 24 -2.07 -0.77 13.13
N ASN A 25 -1.03 -1.57 13.16
CA ASN A 25 0.08 -1.32 14.07
C ASN A 25 0.95 -0.15 13.62
N LEU A 26 1.11 0.04 12.32
CA LEU A 26 1.81 1.21 11.80
C LEU A 26 1.06 2.50 12.13
N ARG A 27 -0.27 2.49 12.00
CA ARG A 27 -1.07 3.67 12.34
C ARG A 27 -0.90 4.09 13.81
N SER A 28 -0.62 3.16 14.68
CA SER A 28 -0.44 3.46 16.11
C SER A 28 0.91 4.10 16.42
N LEU A 29 1.81 4.21 15.45
CA LEU A 29 3.09 4.88 15.67
C LEU A 29 2.95 6.40 15.83
N GLY A 30 1.80 6.98 15.49
CA GLY A 30 1.54 8.39 15.68
C GLY A 30 1.62 9.18 14.39
N GLU A 31 2.70 9.92 14.17
CA GLU A 31 2.82 10.85 13.05
C GLU A 31 3.17 10.17 11.73
N VAL A 32 2.25 9.31 11.27
CA VAL A 32 2.40 8.56 10.03
C VAL A 32 1.10 8.56 9.27
N GLU A 33 1.18 8.38 7.95
CA GLU A 33 0.03 8.04 7.13
C GLU A 33 0.26 6.68 6.51
N VAL A 34 -0.77 5.85 6.53
CA VAL A 34 -0.69 4.49 5.98
C VAL A 34 -1.73 4.35 4.89
N VAL A 35 -1.31 3.83 3.75
CA VAL A 35 -2.22 3.48 2.65
C VAL A 35 -2.04 2.00 2.34
N LEU A 36 -3.09 1.24 2.54
CA LEU A 36 -3.16 -0.16 2.12
C LEU A 36 -4.18 -0.25 0.98
N PRO A 37 -3.72 -0.21 -0.26
CA PRO A 37 -4.63 -0.27 -1.40
C PRO A 37 -5.34 -1.61 -1.43
N ARG A 38 -6.65 -1.58 -1.67
CA ARG A 38 -7.50 -2.77 -1.65
C ARG A 38 -8.27 -2.91 -2.95
N LEU A 39 -8.60 -4.14 -3.24
CA LEU A 39 -9.47 -4.50 -4.35
C LEU A 39 -10.73 -5.12 -3.75
N ARG A 40 -11.88 -4.52 -4.03
CA ARG A 40 -13.16 -5.05 -3.61
C ARG A 40 -13.84 -5.63 -4.83
N ARG A 41 -14.03 -6.94 -4.83
CA ARG A 41 -14.70 -7.65 -5.90
C ARG A 41 -16.08 -8.07 -5.47
N THR A 42 -17.05 -7.88 -6.36
CA THR A 42 -18.39 -8.39 -6.16
C THR A 42 -18.63 -9.48 -7.20
N ARG A 43 -18.77 -10.71 -6.74
CA ARG A 43 -19.07 -11.87 -7.60
C ARG A 43 -20.54 -12.15 -7.57
N ARG A 44 -21.11 -12.36 -8.76
CA ARG A 44 -22.49 -12.77 -8.86
C ARG A 44 -22.61 -14.25 -8.55
N GLY A 45 -23.43 -14.58 -7.55
CA GLY A 45 -23.74 -15.95 -7.20
C GLY A 45 -25.14 -16.32 -7.64
N HIS A 46 -25.51 -17.60 -7.53
CA HIS A 46 -26.84 -18.07 -7.86
C HIS A 46 -27.90 -17.48 -6.92
N ASP A 47 -27.60 -17.39 -5.64
CA ASP A 47 -28.54 -16.93 -4.63
C ASP A 47 -28.31 -15.53 -4.17
N LYS A 48 -27.05 -15.09 -4.16
CA LYS A 48 -26.67 -13.73 -3.73
C LYS A 48 -25.28 -13.40 -4.22
N ASN A 49 -25.00 -12.10 -4.29
CA ASN A 49 -23.68 -11.63 -4.65
C ASN A 49 -22.72 -11.81 -3.48
N LYS A 50 -21.52 -12.22 -3.79
CA LYS A 50 -20.45 -12.35 -2.81
C LYS A 50 -19.45 -11.22 -2.96
N VAL A 51 -19.13 -10.55 -1.84
CA VAL A 51 -18.15 -9.48 -1.81
C VAL A 51 -16.86 -10.02 -1.19
N VAL A 52 -15.75 -9.80 -1.89
CA VAL A 52 -14.43 -10.17 -1.41
C VAL A 52 -13.56 -8.90 -1.43
N VAL A 53 -12.88 -8.65 -0.33
CA VAL A 53 -11.93 -7.52 -0.23
C VAL A 53 -10.55 -8.10 0.02
N GLU A 54 -9.59 -7.69 -0.81
CA GLU A 54 -8.23 -8.22 -0.73
C GLU A 54 -7.23 -7.09 -1.00
N PRO A 55 -5.97 -7.22 -0.57
CA PRO A 55 -4.96 -6.24 -0.92
C PRO A 55 -4.77 -6.15 -2.42
N LEU A 56 -4.64 -4.93 -2.95
CA LEU A 56 -4.37 -4.72 -4.36
C LEU A 56 -2.96 -5.19 -4.72
N PHE A 57 -2.01 -4.97 -3.81
CA PHE A 57 -0.63 -5.46 -3.93
C PHE A 57 -0.34 -6.37 -2.74
N PRO A 58 -0.58 -7.67 -2.87
CA PRO A 58 -0.41 -8.59 -1.73
C PRO A 58 0.98 -8.48 -1.11
N GLY A 59 1.00 -8.21 0.19
CA GLY A 59 2.24 -8.09 0.95
C GLY A 59 2.82 -6.69 1.00
N TYR A 60 2.16 -5.67 0.41
CA TYR A 60 2.73 -4.33 0.35
C TYR A 60 1.78 -3.27 0.85
N LEU A 61 2.33 -2.30 1.59
CA LEU A 61 1.64 -1.10 2.05
C LEU A 61 2.51 0.09 1.76
N PHE A 62 1.90 1.27 1.80
CA PHE A 62 2.61 2.52 1.63
C PHE A 62 2.52 3.31 2.93
N LEU A 63 3.62 3.89 3.34
CA LEU A 63 3.73 4.59 4.61
C LEU A 63 4.46 5.90 4.43
N ARG A 64 3.85 6.99 4.91
CA ARG A 64 4.54 8.28 4.98
C ARG A 64 5.03 8.49 6.41
N PHE A 65 6.31 8.71 6.56
CA PHE A 65 6.92 8.93 7.86
C PHE A 65 8.27 9.65 7.70
N ASP A 66 8.78 10.14 8.81
CA ASP A 66 10.13 10.71 8.86
C ASP A 66 11.13 9.58 9.15
N PRO A 67 11.95 9.20 8.15
CA PRO A 67 12.88 8.09 8.34
C PRO A 67 13.95 8.35 9.39
N ALA A 68 14.28 9.62 9.65
CA ALA A 68 15.26 9.95 10.68
C ALA A 68 14.77 9.59 12.07
N GLU A 69 13.44 9.61 12.28
CA GLU A 69 12.87 9.37 13.60
C GLU A 69 12.25 7.98 13.76
N LEU A 70 11.64 7.45 12.72
CA LEU A 70 10.76 6.30 12.87
C LEU A 70 11.20 5.03 12.14
N THR A 71 12.34 5.03 11.48
CA THR A 71 12.76 3.83 10.73
C THR A 71 12.84 2.59 11.60
N ALA A 72 13.44 2.69 12.76
CA ALA A 72 13.55 1.55 13.68
C ALA A 72 12.17 1.10 14.16
N SER A 73 11.30 2.06 14.48
CA SER A 73 9.93 1.76 14.94
C SER A 73 9.13 1.06 13.85
N VAL A 74 9.27 1.52 12.60
CA VAL A 74 8.58 0.90 11.47
C VAL A 74 9.06 -0.53 11.28
N ARG A 75 10.37 -0.75 11.29
CA ARG A 75 10.94 -2.08 11.13
C ARG A 75 10.55 -3.04 12.23
N GLY A 76 10.36 -2.53 13.44
CA GLY A 76 9.95 -3.34 14.59
C GLY A 76 8.45 -3.52 14.74
N THR A 77 7.65 -2.94 13.84
CA THR A 77 6.19 -3.02 13.95
C THR A 77 5.70 -4.42 13.62
N ARG A 78 4.78 -4.90 14.46
CA ARG A 78 4.18 -6.22 14.25
C ARG A 78 3.43 -6.29 12.93
N GLY A 79 3.71 -7.30 12.16
CA GLY A 79 3.13 -7.48 10.82
C GLY A 79 4.04 -6.98 9.70
N VAL A 80 5.05 -6.19 10.03
CA VAL A 80 6.02 -5.69 9.06
C VAL A 80 7.17 -6.68 8.93
N LEU A 81 7.49 -7.06 7.70
CA LEU A 81 8.64 -7.90 7.43
C LEU A 81 9.89 -7.04 7.23
N HIS A 82 9.81 -6.04 6.36
CA HIS A 82 10.88 -5.08 6.16
C HIS A 82 10.40 -3.86 5.36
N LEU A 83 11.19 -2.79 5.39
CA LEU A 83 11.06 -1.72 4.43
C LEU A 83 11.64 -2.17 3.09
N VAL A 84 11.00 -1.78 2.01
CA VAL A 84 11.55 -2.02 0.68
C VAL A 84 12.77 -1.10 0.49
N THR A 85 13.91 -1.68 0.17
CA THR A 85 15.16 -0.92 0.04
C THR A 85 15.84 -1.21 -1.29
N GLN A 86 16.69 -0.28 -1.68
CA GLN A 86 17.57 -0.42 -2.83
C GLN A 86 18.92 0.16 -2.44
N GLY A 87 19.97 -0.65 -2.59
CA GLY A 87 21.30 -0.20 -2.20
C GLY A 87 21.43 0.20 -0.74
N GLY A 88 20.66 -0.46 0.14
CA GLY A 88 20.68 -0.17 1.56
C GLY A 88 19.83 1.01 2.00
N ARG A 89 19.18 1.69 1.06
CA ARG A 89 18.31 2.84 1.36
C ARG A 89 16.86 2.49 1.08
N ALA A 90 15.96 3.00 1.94
CA ALA A 90 14.53 2.86 1.71
C ALA A 90 14.15 3.54 0.40
N VAL A 91 13.35 2.85 -0.42
CA VAL A 91 12.90 3.37 -1.70
C VAL A 91 11.75 4.33 -1.47
N GLU A 92 11.95 5.57 -1.90
CA GLU A 92 10.94 6.60 -1.78
C GLU A 92 9.93 6.45 -2.92
N VAL A 93 8.64 6.49 -2.58
CA VAL A 93 7.54 6.39 -3.55
C VAL A 93 7.09 7.81 -3.91
N ALA A 94 6.96 8.08 -5.21
CA ALA A 94 6.55 9.39 -5.67
C ALA A 94 5.15 9.74 -5.16
N PRO A 95 4.91 10.96 -4.69
CA PRO A 95 3.58 11.37 -4.23
C PRO A 95 2.48 11.15 -5.26
N LYS A 96 2.80 11.24 -6.54
CA LYS A 96 1.83 10.99 -7.59
C LYS A 96 1.29 9.57 -7.57
N VAL A 97 2.15 8.59 -7.27
CA VAL A 97 1.73 7.20 -7.15
C VAL A 97 0.68 7.06 -6.05
N ILE A 98 0.93 7.71 -4.91
CA ILE A 98 0.00 7.68 -3.79
C ILE A 98 -1.31 8.37 -4.17
N ALA A 99 -1.24 9.51 -4.85
CA ALA A 99 -2.43 10.22 -5.29
C ALA A 99 -3.28 9.34 -6.23
N ASP A 100 -2.64 8.61 -7.14
CA ASP A 100 -3.33 7.71 -8.05
C ASP A 100 -4.02 6.56 -7.28
N LEU A 101 -3.36 6.04 -6.25
CA LEU A 101 -3.95 5.00 -5.42
C LEU A 101 -5.15 5.51 -4.63
N LEU A 102 -5.04 6.71 -4.06
CA LEU A 102 -6.15 7.31 -3.32
C LEU A 102 -7.33 7.63 -4.23
N ALA A 103 -7.08 7.89 -5.50
CA ALA A 103 -8.12 8.18 -6.47
C ALA A 103 -8.90 6.94 -6.92
N LEU A 104 -8.47 5.73 -6.55
CA LEU A 104 -9.18 4.50 -6.89
C LEU A 104 -10.57 4.43 -6.27
N GLY A 105 -10.75 5.05 -5.13
CA GLY A 105 -12.01 5.04 -4.39
C GLY A 105 -11.76 5.34 -2.92
N PRO A 106 -12.83 5.31 -2.10
CA PRO A 106 -12.69 5.55 -0.66
C PRO A 106 -11.67 4.59 -0.04
N ASP A 107 -10.79 5.14 0.80
CA ASP A 107 -9.75 4.38 1.49
C ASP A 107 -8.88 3.57 0.50
N ALA A 108 -8.56 4.18 -0.65
CA ALA A 108 -7.75 3.56 -1.70
C ALA A 108 -8.29 2.19 -2.14
N THR A 109 -9.60 2.04 -2.15
CA THR A 109 -10.24 0.77 -2.51
C THR A 109 -10.84 0.85 -3.90
N LEU A 110 -10.35 0.01 -4.79
CA LEU A 110 -10.90 -0.14 -6.13
C LEU A 110 -12.01 -1.19 -6.09
N SER A 111 -13.21 -0.79 -6.50
CA SER A 111 -14.36 -1.69 -6.51
C SER A 111 -14.65 -2.19 -7.92
N LEU A 112 -14.78 -3.48 -8.08
CA LEU A 112 -15.04 -4.13 -9.37
C LEU A 112 -16.22 -5.08 -9.29
N LEU A 113 -16.88 -5.21 -10.45
CA LEU A 113 -17.68 -6.38 -10.75
C LEU A 113 -16.83 -7.33 -11.59
N ASP A 114 -16.94 -8.62 -11.36
CA ASP A 114 -16.10 -9.61 -12.05
C ASP A 114 -16.18 -9.57 -13.57
N GLU A 115 -17.25 -8.98 -14.10
CA GLU A 115 -17.51 -8.96 -15.53
C GLU A 115 -16.98 -7.72 -16.25
N GLU A 116 -16.27 -6.83 -15.58
CA GLU A 116 -15.78 -5.59 -16.18
C GLU A 116 -14.32 -5.71 -16.61
N PRO A 117 -14.04 -6.10 -17.86
CA PRO A 117 -12.68 -6.35 -18.31
C PRO A 117 -11.80 -5.10 -18.34
N GLN A 118 -12.41 -3.92 -18.50
CA GLN A 118 -11.67 -2.66 -18.56
C GLN A 118 -11.00 -2.32 -17.23
N VAL A 119 -11.55 -2.82 -16.15
CA VAL A 119 -11.03 -2.54 -14.82
C VAL A 119 -9.77 -3.34 -14.56
N GLY A 120 -9.68 -4.54 -15.11
CA GLY A 120 -8.46 -5.32 -15.06
C GLY A 120 -7.27 -4.59 -15.68
N GLY A 121 -7.52 -3.86 -16.77
CA GLY A 121 -6.48 -3.04 -17.40
C GLY A 121 -6.01 -1.91 -16.50
N LYS A 122 -6.94 -1.25 -15.81
CA LYS A 122 -6.61 -0.18 -14.88
C LYS A 122 -5.74 -0.69 -13.73
N VAL A 123 -6.10 -1.82 -13.16
CA VAL A 123 -5.32 -2.44 -12.08
C VAL A 123 -3.93 -2.80 -12.58
N ARG A 124 -3.84 -3.33 -13.80
CA ARG A 124 -2.57 -3.71 -14.38
C ARG A 124 -1.64 -2.52 -14.58
N ILE A 125 -2.19 -1.38 -15.03
CA ILE A 125 -1.41 -0.16 -15.22
C ILE A 125 -0.84 0.31 -13.88
N ILE A 126 -1.67 0.32 -12.84
CA ILE A 126 -1.25 0.75 -11.51
C ILE A 126 -0.16 -0.18 -10.97
N ARG A 127 -0.36 -1.48 -11.10
CA ARG A 127 0.65 -2.47 -10.67
C ARG A 127 1.95 -2.31 -11.48
N GLY A 128 1.84 -1.94 -12.75
CA GLY A 128 3.00 -1.69 -13.58
C GLY A 128 3.81 -0.51 -13.10
N ILE A 129 3.15 0.57 -12.70
CA ILE A 129 3.84 1.73 -12.14
C ILE A 129 4.55 1.36 -10.85
N PHE A 130 3.87 0.62 -9.98
CA PHE A 130 4.44 0.15 -8.72
C PHE A 130 5.62 -0.80 -8.97
N ALA A 131 5.44 -1.76 -9.86
CA ALA A 131 6.48 -2.74 -10.17
C ALA A 131 7.72 -2.08 -10.77
N GLY A 132 7.54 -1.01 -11.56
CA GLY A 132 8.66 -0.27 -12.10
C GLY A 132 9.48 0.39 -11.02
N SER A 133 8.84 0.87 -9.95
CA SER A 133 9.56 1.45 -8.81
C SER A 133 10.21 0.38 -7.95
N GLU A 134 9.54 -0.74 -7.73
CA GLU A 134 10.01 -1.80 -6.87
C GLU A 134 10.94 -2.77 -7.58
N GLY A 135 10.72 -3.01 -8.86
CA GLY A 135 11.52 -3.95 -9.63
C GLY A 135 13.00 -3.64 -9.62
N GLU A 136 13.35 -2.39 -9.40
CA GLU A 136 14.75 -1.98 -9.30
C GLU A 136 15.37 -2.32 -7.96
N VAL A 137 14.55 -2.66 -6.98
CA VAL A 137 15.01 -2.99 -5.63
C VAL A 137 15.47 -4.44 -5.56
N LEU A 138 14.92 -5.25 -6.41
CA LEU A 138 15.22 -6.66 -6.46
C LEU A 138 16.46 -6.90 -7.33
#